data_91e14a607d35d6a29f4650bbde96c868
#
_entry.id   91e14a607d35d6a29f4650bbde96c868
#
_cell.length_a   1.000
_cell.length_b   1.000
_cell.length_c   1.000
_cell.angle_alpha   90.00
_cell.angle_beta   90.00
_cell.angle_gamma   90.00
#
_symmetry.space_group_name_H-M   'P 1'
#
loop_
_entity.id
_entity.type
_entity.pdbx_description
1 polymer ?
#
loop_
_entity_poly.entity_id
_entity_poly.type
_entity_poly.pdbx_seq_one_letter_code
_entity_poly.pdbx_strand_id
1 'polypeptide(L)'
;MAGLGLDFEIRVLPDIPEEYPQELPAKEVAGFIAREKADAYRGTIGQNDLVITADTVVVVGNEILGKPKDAEDARRMLRLISGRTHQVVTGVCLLTEEKERNFSVTTDVSFRQLSEKEINYYIERYKPFDKAGAYGIQEWIGYVGVTSISGSYFNVMGLPVQRVWEEIKKLGYEDGPSSCRKDAE
;
A
#
# COMPACT_ATOMS: atom_id res chain seq x y z
N MET A 1 -0.87 10.99 -4.07
CA MET A 1 -0.75 12.36 -3.48
C MET A 1 -1.12 13.43 -4.49
N ALA A 2 -0.58 13.43 -5.70
CA ALA A 2 -0.94 14.44 -6.73
C ALA A 2 -2.45 14.63 -6.94
N GLY A 3 -3.22 13.53 -6.93
CA GLY A 3 -4.69 13.58 -7.03
C GLY A 3 -5.41 14.27 -5.86
N LEU A 4 -4.71 14.53 -4.74
CA LEU A 4 -5.21 15.32 -3.61
C LEU A 4 -4.89 16.82 -3.74
N GLY A 5 -4.17 17.22 -4.78
CA GLY A 5 -3.74 18.61 -4.97
C GLY A 5 -2.65 19.05 -3.99
N LEU A 6 -1.93 18.10 -3.39
CA LEU A 6 -0.81 18.37 -2.49
C LEU A 6 0.50 18.33 -3.26
N ASP A 7 1.36 19.32 -3.01
CA ASP A 7 2.75 19.28 -3.44
C ASP A 7 3.51 18.27 -2.57
N PHE A 8 4.31 17.43 -3.18
CA PHE A 8 5.10 16.43 -2.46
C PHE A 8 6.41 16.09 -3.19
N GLU A 9 7.37 15.63 -2.42
CA GLU A 9 8.64 15.09 -2.89
C GLU A 9 8.71 13.60 -2.54
N ILE A 10 9.26 12.78 -3.45
CA ILE A 10 9.54 11.37 -3.18
C ILE A 10 10.98 11.26 -2.72
N ARG A 11 11.17 10.81 -1.49
CA ARG A 11 12.48 10.48 -0.92
C ARG A 11 12.55 8.99 -0.62
N VAL A 12 13.60 8.34 -1.10
CA VAL A 12 13.82 6.91 -0.86
C VAL A 12 15.11 6.76 -0.07
N LEU A 13 15.00 6.18 1.11
CA LEU A 13 16.16 5.71 1.87
C LEU A 13 16.44 4.26 1.48
N PRO A 14 17.70 3.91 1.15
CA PRO A 14 18.06 2.54 0.88
C PRO A 14 18.00 1.69 2.15
N ASP A 15 17.76 0.40 1.97
CA ASP A 15 17.96 -0.66 2.96
C ASP A 15 17.18 -0.53 4.28
N ILE A 16 15.94 0.03 4.25
CA ILE A 16 15.07 -0.08 5.42
C ILE A 16 14.54 -1.52 5.48
N PRO A 17 14.84 -2.29 6.54
CA PRO A 17 14.36 -3.66 6.67
C PRO A 17 12.83 -3.71 6.71
N GLU A 18 12.22 -4.61 5.95
CA GLU A 18 10.78 -4.91 6.02
C GLU A 18 10.55 -6.15 6.93
N GLU A 19 11.27 -6.22 8.06
CA GLU A 19 11.17 -7.30 9.05
C GLU A 19 10.14 -6.94 10.10
N TYR A 20 9.43 -7.93 10.62
CA TYR A 20 8.45 -7.78 11.67
C TYR A 20 8.44 -8.99 12.61
N PRO A 21 8.01 -8.84 13.88
CA PRO A 21 7.87 -9.96 14.83
C PRO A 21 6.89 -11.00 14.30
N GLN A 22 7.26 -12.28 14.37
CA GLN A 22 6.44 -13.38 13.83
C GLN A 22 5.09 -13.54 14.55
N GLU A 23 5.02 -13.10 15.80
CA GLU A 23 3.81 -13.14 16.63
C GLU A 23 2.84 -11.98 16.31
N LEU A 24 3.25 -11.03 15.47
CA LEU A 24 2.42 -9.86 15.14
C LEU A 24 1.19 -10.31 14.33
N PRO A 25 -0.03 -9.90 14.72
CA PRO A 25 -1.22 -10.18 13.94
C PRO A 25 -1.09 -9.69 12.51
N ALA A 26 -1.52 -10.49 11.52
CA ALA A 26 -1.36 -10.18 10.10
C ALA A 26 -1.87 -8.77 9.71
N LYS A 27 -2.93 -8.29 10.34
CA LYS A 27 -3.50 -6.95 10.10
C LYS A 27 -2.67 -5.80 10.65
N GLU A 28 -1.72 -6.07 11.53
CA GLU A 28 -0.86 -5.07 12.15
C GLU A 28 0.50 -4.96 11.45
N VAL A 29 0.87 -5.95 10.64
CA VAL A 29 2.19 -6.03 9.98
C VAL A 29 2.43 -4.82 9.08
N ALA A 30 1.49 -4.47 8.21
CA ALA A 30 1.64 -3.33 7.31
C ALA A 30 1.83 -2.00 8.07
N GLY A 31 1.07 -1.81 9.16
CA GLY A 31 1.19 -0.63 10.02
C GLY A 31 2.53 -0.57 10.76
N PHE A 32 3.02 -1.72 11.21
CA PHE A 32 4.33 -1.83 11.85
C PHE A 32 5.45 -1.45 10.88
N ILE A 33 5.48 -2.05 9.68
CA ILE A 33 6.51 -1.75 8.67
C ILE A 33 6.43 -0.28 8.22
N ALA A 34 5.22 0.26 8.02
CA ALA A 34 5.05 1.66 7.68
C ALA A 34 5.65 2.59 8.74
N ARG A 35 5.49 2.27 10.02
CA ARG A 35 6.07 3.01 11.14
C ARG A 35 7.60 2.92 11.15
N GLU A 36 8.17 1.71 11.03
CA GLU A 36 9.63 1.53 10.95
C GLU A 36 10.24 2.36 9.80
N LYS A 37 9.55 2.37 8.64
CA LYS A 37 9.93 3.25 7.53
C LYS A 37 9.89 4.73 7.91
N ALA A 38 8.88 5.19 8.63
CA ALA A 38 8.78 6.58 9.06
C ALA A 38 9.88 6.95 10.06
N ASP A 39 10.18 6.04 11.00
CA ASP A 39 11.21 6.25 12.02
C ASP A 39 12.61 6.48 11.42
N ALA A 40 12.90 5.87 10.27
CA ALA A 40 14.16 6.10 9.55
C ALA A 40 14.32 7.56 9.06
N TYR A 41 13.23 8.32 8.95
CA TYR A 41 13.27 9.74 8.53
C TYR A 41 13.32 10.73 9.70
N ARG A 42 13.14 10.29 10.97
CA ARG A 42 13.02 11.22 12.15
C ARG A 42 14.15 12.24 12.22
N GLY A 43 15.37 11.85 11.89
CA GLY A 43 16.52 12.77 11.93
C GLY A 43 16.61 13.76 10.77
N THR A 44 15.71 13.67 9.79
CA THR A 44 15.73 14.48 8.56
C THR A 44 14.51 15.36 8.38
N ILE A 45 13.55 15.31 9.30
CA ILE A 45 12.28 16.04 9.24
C ILE A 45 12.52 17.49 9.66
N GLY A 46 12.14 18.44 8.80
CA GLY A 46 12.10 19.86 9.14
C GLY A 46 10.79 20.27 9.83
N GLN A 47 10.77 21.46 10.41
CA GLN A 47 9.66 21.98 11.23
C GLN A 47 8.29 21.99 10.53
N ASN A 48 8.24 22.07 9.20
CA ASN A 48 7.01 22.11 8.41
C ASN A 48 6.83 20.87 7.53
N ASP A 49 7.66 19.85 7.70
CA ASP A 49 7.58 18.66 6.91
C ASP A 49 6.54 17.67 7.45
N LEU A 50 5.84 17.01 6.55
CA LEU A 50 5.03 15.84 6.82
C LEU A 50 5.59 14.66 6.03
N VAL A 51 6.15 13.70 6.71
CA VAL A 51 6.58 12.43 6.11
C VAL A 51 5.39 11.46 6.09
N ILE A 52 5.15 10.85 4.94
CA ILE A 52 4.13 9.83 4.73
C ILE A 52 4.84 8.56 4.26
N THR A 53 4.74 7.52 5.04
CA THR A 53 5.19 6.19 4.65
C THR A 53 4.04 5.21 4.60
N ALA A 54 4.12 4.24 3.73
CA ALA A 54 3.12 3.19 3.61
C ALA A 54 3.77 1.84 3.33
N ASP A 55 3.09 0.79 3.77
CA ASP A 55 3.41 -0.59 3.40
C ASP A 55 2.13 -1.36 3.16
N THR A 56 2.18 -2.37 2.29
CA THR A 56 1.00 -3.16 1.92
C THR A 56 1.31 -4.64 1.97
N VAL A 57 0.43 -5.39 2.61
CA VAL A 57 0.45 -6.87 2.61
C VAL A 57 -0.88 -7.41 2.12
N VAL A 58 -0.82 -8.59 1.52
CA VAL A 58 -2.00 -9.39 1.16
C VAL A 58 -2.15 -10.51 2.18
N VAL A 59 -3.35 -10.73 2.69
CA VAL A 59 -3.64 -11.76 3.70
C VAL A 59 -4.69 -12.72 3.16
N VAL A 60 -4.35 -14.00 3.10
CA VAL A 60 -5.24 -15.09 2.66
C VAL A 60 -5.39 -16.08 3.82
N GLY A 61 -6.55 -16.07 4.46
CA GLY A 61 -6.72 -16.80 5.72
C GLY A 61 -5.75 -16.29 6.79
N ASN A 62 -4.75 -17.08 7.16
CA ASN A 62 -3.70 -16.72 8.12
C ASN A 62 -2.33 -16.48 7.46
N GLU A 63 -2.24 -16.61 6.14
CA GLU A 63 -0.98 -16.44 5.42
C GLU A 63 -0.83 -15.00 4.95
N ILE A 64 0.34 -14.41 5.23
CA ILE A 64 0.73 -13.09 4.76
C ILE A 64 1.56 -13.25 3.49
N LEU A 65 1.11 -12.62 2.42
CA LEU A 65 1.79 -12.58 1.14
C LEU A 65 2.43 -11.21 0.96
N GLY A 66 3.74 -11.16 1.07
CA GLY A 66 4.54 -10.00 0.69
C GLY A 66 4.85 -10.00 -0.82
N LYS A 67 5.96 -9.41 -1.20
CA LYS A 67 6.50 -9.46 -2.56
C LYS A 67 6.99 -10.87 -2.88
N PRO A 68 6.70 -11.44 -4.06
CA PRO A 68 7.19 -12.76 -4.43
C PRO A 68 8.71 -12.74 -4.65
N LYS A 69 9.36 -13.82 -4.24
CA LYS A 69 10.83 -13.97 -4.35
C LYS A 69 11.27 -14.23 -5.79
N ASP A 70 10.43 -14.92 -6.55
CA ASP A 70 10.68 -15.33 -7.92
C ASP A 70 9.36 -15.67 -8.65
N ALA A 71 9.46 -16.16 -9.89
CA ALA A 71 8.30 -16.50 -10.70
C ALA A 71 7.50 -17.69 -10.14
N GLU A 72 8.14 -18.64 -9.46
CA GLU A 72 7.43 -19.77 -8.86
C GLU A 72 6.66 -19.35 -7.63
N ASP A 73 7.23 -18.50 -6.79
CA ASP A 73 6.53 -17.93 -5.64
C ASP A 73 5.37 -17.04 -6.09
N ALA A 74 5.54 -16.26 -7.17
CA ALA A 74 4.44 -15.51 -7.77
C ALA A 74 3.29 -16.42 -8.24
N ARG A 75 3.60 -17.57 -8.88
CA ARG A 75 2.58 -18.58 -9.27
C ARG A 75 1.86 -19.13 -8.04
N ARG A 76 2.60 -19.49 -7.00
CA ARG A 76 2.05 -19.97 -5.74
C ARG A 76 1.06 -18.96 -5.15
N MET A 77 1.45 -17.69 -5.07
CA MET A 77 0.61 -16.62 -4.54
C MET A 77 -0.66 -16.44 -5.37
N LEU A 78 -0.54 -16.37 -6.70
CA LEU A 78 -1.69 -16.21 -7.59
C LEU A 78 -2.65 -17.41 -7.56
N ARG A 79 -2.13 -18.64 -7.43
CA ARG A 79 -2.97 -19.84 -7.20
C ARG A 79 -3.71 -19.76 -5.87
N LEU A 80 -3.07 -19.21 -4.84
CA LEU A 80 -3.65 -19.12 -3.50
C LEU A 80 -4.82 -18.12 -3.46
N ILE A 81 -4.74 -17.00 -4.17
CA ILE A 81 -5.81 -15.99 -4.23
C ILE A 81 -6.90 -16.34 -5.26
N SER A 82 -6.60 -17.21 -6.23
CA SER A 82 -7.52 -17.63 -7.29
C SER A 82 -8.79 -18.27 -6.73
N GLY A 83 -9.95 -17.79 -7.16
CA GLY A 83 -11.25 -18.29 -6.73
C GLY A 83 -11.60 -18.00 -5.26
N ARG A 84 -10.93 -17.03 -4.63
CA ARG A 84 -11.11 -16.71 -3.21
C ARG A 84 -11.24 -15.21 -2.97
N THR A 85 -11.74 -14.88 -1.78
CA THR A 85 -11.64 -13.53 -1.21
C THR A 85 -10.41 -13.48 -0.29
N HIS A 86 -9.61 -12.45 -0.44
CA HIS A 86 -8.46 -12.15 0.39
C HIS A 86 -8.51 -10.70 0.86
N GLN A 87 -7.69 -10.35 1.84
CA GLN A 87 -7.59 -9.00 2.38
C GLN A 87 -6.32 -8.31 1.89
N VAL A 88 -6.46 -7.07 1.49
CA VAL A 88 -5.32 -6.17 1.26
C VAL A 88 -5.29 -5.18 2.41
N VAL A 89 -4.21 -5.21 3.17
CA VAL A 89 -4.01 -4.35 4.33
C VAL A 89 -2.88 -3.39 4.02
N THR A 90 -3.19 -2.09 4.01
CA THR A 90 -2.17 -1.04 3.88
C THR A 90 -2.06 -0.29 5.19
N GLY A 91 -0.88 -0.32 5.77
CA GLY A 91 -0.49 0.53 6.89
C GLY A 91 0.08 1.85 6.39
N VAL A 92 -0.21 2.92 7.11
CA VAL A 92 0.30 4.27 6.81
C VAL A 92 0.78 4.91 8.11
N CYS A 93 1.95 5.52 8.07
CA CYS A 93 2.44 6.38 9.12
C CYS A 93 2.60 7.81 8.59
N LEU A 94 1.99 8.75 9.30
CA LEU A 94 2.14 10.19 9.11
C LEU A 94 3.00 10.71 10.25
N LEU A 95 4.14 11.30 9.92
CA LEU A 95 5.13 11.72 10.90
C LEU A 95 5.52 13.18 10.65
N THR A 96 5.38 14.00 11.69
CA THR A 96 5.94 15.35 11.79
C THR A 96 7.00 15.39 12.89
N GLU A 97 7.66 16.51 13.09
CA GLU A 97 8.61 16.69 14.21
C GLU A 97 7.95 16.39 15.57
N GLU A 98 6.69 16.79 15.77
CA GLU A 98 5.98 16.72 17.05
C GLU A 98 4.95 15.59 17.15
N LYS A 99 4.41 15.11 16.02
CA LYS A 99 3.24 14.21 16.01
C LYS A 99 3.45 13.01 15.12
N GLU A 100 2.87 11.91 15.55
CA GLU A 100 2.81 10.67 14.78
C GLU A 100 1.36 10.15 14.71
N ARG A 101 0.97 9.69 13.53
CA ARG A 101 -0.30 9.00 13.30
C ARG A 101 -0.03 7.74 12.52
N ASN A 102 -0.24 6.59 13.15
CA ASN A 102 -0.12 5.27 12.51
C ASN A 102 -1.50 4.61 12.44
N PHE A 103 -1.89 4.13 11.27
CA PHE A 103 -3.17 3.47 11.04
C PHE A 103 -3.09 2.48 9.89
N SER A 104 -4.01 1.53 9.87
CA SER A 104 -4.15 0.56 8.76
C SER A 104 -5.55 0.60 8.18
N VAL A 105 -5.64 0.32 6.88
CA VAL A 105 -6.91 0.19 6.15
C VAL A 105 -6.94 -1.18 5.50
N THR A 106 -8.06 -1.89 5.65
CA THR A 106 -8.28 -3.21 5.05
C THR A 106 -9.33 -3.12 3.96
N THR A 107 -9.10 -3.83 2.86
CA THR A 107 -10.02 -3.98 1.75
C THR A 107 -10.10 -5.44 1.35
N ASP A 108 -11.32 -5.98 1.26
CA ASP A 108 -11.52 -7.33 0.76
C ASP A 108 -11.58 -7.31 -0.78
N VAL A 109 -10.84 -8.22 -1.41
CA VAL A 109 -10.78 -8.39 -2.86
C VAL A 109 -11.12 -9.83 -3.19
N SER A 110 -12.12 -10.02 -4.04
CA SER A 110 -12.54 -11.35 -4.51
C SER A 110 -12.06 -11.60 -5.92
N PHE A 111 -11.44 -12.74 -6.14
CA PHE A 111 -10.99 -13.22 -7.46
C PHE A 111 -11.89 -14.35 -7.95
N ARG A 112 -12.18 -14.36 -9.27
CA ARG A 112 -12.67 -15.58 -9.91
C ARG A 112 -11.56 -16.63 -9.98
N GLN A 113 -11.92 -17.85 -10.33
CA GLN A 113 -10.94 -18.88 -10.64
C GLN A 113 -10.10 -18.46 -11.87
N LEU A 114 -8.78 -18.40 -11.69
CA LEU A 114 -7.82 -18.16 -12.74
C LEU A 114 -7.31 -19.50 -13.31
N SER A 115 -7.09 -19.57 -14.60
CA SER A 115 -6.42 -20.69 -15.23
C SER A 115 -4.89 -20.56 -15.13
N GLU A 116 -4.16 -21.67 -15.20
CA GLU A 116 -2.71 -21.68 -15.25
C GLU A 116 -2.13 -20.86 -16.41
N LYS A 117 -2.84 -20.83 -17.55
CA LYS A 117 -2.43 -20.02 -18.71
C LYS A 117 -2.50 -18.52 -18.40
N GLU A 118 -3.53 -18.07 -17.69
CA GLU A 118 -3.70 -16.67 -17.29
C GLU A 118 -2.66 -16.26 -16.26
N ILE A 119 -2.39 -17.13 -15.28
CA ILE A 119 -1.35 -16.90 -14.26
C ILE A 119 0.02 -16.75 -14.92
N ASN A 120 0.41 -17.69 -15.80
CA ASN A 120 1.69 -17.65 -16.48
C ASN A 120 1.80 -16.42 -17.39
N TYR A 121 0.77 -16.13 -18.19
CA TYR A 121 0.73 -14.94 -19.04
C TYR A 121 0.98 -13.66 -18.23
N TYR A 122 0.29 -13.52 -17.10
CA TYR A 122 0.42 -12.32 -16.27
C TYR A 122 1.83 -12.19 -15.70
N ILE A 123 2.41 -13.24 -15.13
CA ILE A 123 3.77 -13.22 -14.58
C ILE A 123 4.81 -12.88 -15.64
N GLU A 124 4.73 -13.53 -16.82
CA GLU A 124 5.68 -13.30 -17.91
C GLU A 124 5.61 -11.87 -18.46
N ARG A 125 4.39 -11.34 -18.60
CA ARG A 125 4.17 -10.04 -19.24
C ARG A 125 4.36 -8.88 -18.30
N TYR A 126 3.90 -9.00 -17.03
CA TYR A 126 3.82 -7.90 -16.08
C TYR A 126 4.90 -7.94 -15.00
N LYS A 127 5.55 -9.10 -14.79
CA LYS A 127 6.66 -9.28 -13.83
C LYS A 127 6.35 -8.68 -12.46
N PRO A 128 5.30 -9.16 -11.75
CA PRO A 128 4.76 -8.52 -10.55
C PRO A 128 5.61 -8.76 -9.29
N PHE A 129 6.94 -8.73 -9.41
CA PHE A 129 7.87 -9.06 -8.32
C PHE A 129 8.00 -7.95 -7.28
N ASP A 130 7.52 -6.76 -7.58
CA ASP A 130 7.48 -5.59 -6.70
C ASP A 130 6.16 -5.45 -5.93
N LYS A 131 5.21 -6.38 -6.11
CA LYS A 131 3.83 -6.26 -5.60
C LYS A 131 3.51 -7.31 -4.55
N ALA A 132 2.90 -6.89 -3.44
CA ALA A 132 2.36 -7.81 -2.44
C ALA A 132 1.29 -8.72 -3.06
N GLY A 133 1.35 -10.03 -2.77
CA GLY A 133 0.45 -11.03 -3.34
C GLY A 133 0.64 -11.28 -4.83
N ALA A 134 1.73 -10.76 -5.41
CA ALA A 134 2.10 -10.93 -6.81
C ALA A 134 1.07 -10.39 -7.82
N TYR A 135 0.31 -9.32 -7.49
CA TYR A 135 -0.61 -8.71 -8.45
C TYR A 135 -0.78 -7.20 -8.26
N GLY A 136 -1.07 -6.49 -9.36
CA GLY A 136 -1.52 -5.10 -9.34
C GLY A 136 -2.96 -5.00 -9.82
N ILE A 137 -3.85 -4.44 -8.99
CA ILE A 137 -5.28 -4.32 -9.32
C ILE A 137 -5.53 -3.44 -10.54
N GLN A 138 -4.65 -2.50 -10.82
CA GLN A 138 -4.69 -1.61 -11.98
C GLN A 138 -4.15 -2.25 -13.27
N GLU A 139 -3.62 -3.47 -13.20
CA GLU A 139 -3.07 -4.21 -14.32
C GLU A 139 -4.09 -5.20 -14.91
N TRP A 140 -3.70 -5.87 -15.99
CA TRP A 140 -4.57 -6.82 -16.70
C TRP A 140 -5.28 -7.83 -15.79
N ILE A 141 -4.58 -8.37 -14.78
CA ILE A 141 -5.15 -9.36 -13.86
C ILE A 141 -6.29 -8.78 -13.01
N GLY A 142 -6.24 -7.49 -12.70
CA GLY A 142 -7.34 -6.79 -12.03
C GLY A 142 -8.58 -6.72 -12.89
N TYR A 143 -8.43 -6.44 -14.20
CA TYR A 143 -9.57 -6.37 -15.14
C TYR A 143 -10.24 -7.73 -15.35
N VAL A 144 -9.46 -8.80 -15.44
CA VAL A 144 -10.02 -10.12 -15.80
C VAL A 144 -10.27 -11.02 -14.60
N GLY A 145 -9.60 -10.78 -13.47
CA GLY A 145 -9.61 -11.65 -12.30
C GLY A 145 -10.51 -11.18 -11.18
N VAL A 146 -10.56 -9.87 -10.90
CA VAL A 146 -11.31 -9.32 -9.77
C VAL A 146 -12.81 -9.30 -10.07
N THR A 147 -13.59 -9.89 -9.17
CA THR A 147 -15.06 -9.94 -9.26
C THR A 147 -15.74 -8.94 -8.33
N SER A 148 -15.11 -8.61 -7.21
CA SER A 148 -15.61 -7.58 -6.29
C SER A 148 -14.51 -7.00 -5.41
N ILE A 149 -14.77 -5.78 -4.93
CA ILE A 149 -13.95 -5.07 -3.94
C ILE A 149 -14.90 -4.55 -2.86
N SER A 150 -14.61 -4.85 -1.60
CA SER A 150 -15.30 -4.29 -0.45
C SER A 150 -14.33 -3.44 0.35
N GLY A 151 -14.39 -2.13 0.19
CA GLY A 151 -13.47 -1.15 0.75
C GLY A 151 -12.92 -0.18 -0.29
N SER A 152 -11.68 0.27 -0.14
CA SER A 152 -11.06 1.28 -0.99
C SER A 152 -10.20 0.65 -2.09
N TYR A 153 -10.50 0.97 -3.35
CA TYR A 153 -9.64 0.66 -4.50
C TYR A 153 -8.22 1.22 -4.34
N PHE A 154 -8.11 2.46 -3.86
CA PHE A 154 -6.81 3.10 -3.63
C PHE A 154 -6.01 2.43 -2.52
N ASN A 155 -6.68 1.84 -1.53
CA ASN A 155 -6.02 0.99 -0.54
C ASN A 155 -5.36 -0.22 -1.19
N VAL A 156 -6.05 -0.88 -2.12
CA VAL A 156 -5.50 -2.03 -2.86
C VAL A 156 -4.31 -1.62 -3.74
N MET A 157 -4.29 -0.39 -4.23
CA MET A 157 -3.15 0.19 -4.95
C MET A 157 -1.96 0.54 -4.05
N GLY A 158 -2.09 0.45 -2.72
CA GLY A 158 -1.02 0.66 -1.76
C GLY A 158 -1.04 1.99 -1.01
N LEU A 159 -2.06 2.87 -1.22
CA LEU A 159 -2.21 4.10 -0.44
C LEU A 159 -3.69 4.47 -0.29
N PRO A 160 -4.30 4.33 0.89
CA PRO A 160 -5.70 4.68 1.15
C PRO A 160 -5.89 6.19 1.22
N VAL A 161 -5.82 6.88 0.08
CA VAL A 161 -5.72 8.35 -0.05
C VAL A 161 -6.85 9.10 0.65
N GLN A 162 -8.07 8.55 0.66
CA GLN A 162 -9.20 9.16 1.38
C GLN A 162 -8.93 9.21 2.89
N ARG A 163 -8.47 8.09 3.47
CA ARG A 163 -8.13 8.03 4.89
C ARG A 163 -6.90 8.86 5.23
N VAL A 164 -5.89 8.87 4.37
CA VAL A 164 -4.71 9.73 4.50
C VAL A 164 -5.14 11.19 4.58
N TRP A 165 -6.05 11.63 3.70
CA TRP A 165 -6.59 12.99 3.71
C TRP A 165 -7.27 13.36 5.03
N GLU A 166 -8.09 12.48 5.58
CA GLU A 166 -8.74 12.69 6.89
C GLU A 166 -7.71 12.85 8.02
N GLU A 167 -6.68 12.01 8.03
CA GLU A 167 -5.66 12.03 9.07
C GLU A 167 -4.74 13.27 8.94
N ILE A 168 -4.43 13.72 7.73
CA ILE A 168 -3.70 14.97 7.47
C ILE A 168 -4.46 16.15 8.06
N LYS A 169 -5.78 16.23 7.86
CA LYS A 169 -6.61 17.29 8.45
C LYS A 169 -6.56 17.28 9.98
N LYS A 170 -6.58 16.11 10.61
CA LYS A 170 -6.46 15.99 12.08
C LYS A 170 -5.11 16.44 12.62
N LEU A 171 -4.07 16.46 11.78
CA LEU A 171 -2.77 17.02 12.14
C LEU A 171 -2.71 18.56 12.06
N GLY A 172 -3.77 19.20 11.55
CA GLY A 172 -3.90 20.66 11.46
C GLY A 172 -3.58 21.23 10.07
N TYR A 173 -3.43 20.39 9.07
CA TYR A 173 -3.28 20.83 7.67
C TYR A 173 -4.69 21.07 7.09
N GLU A 174 -5.28 22.25 7.40
CA GLU A 174 -6.66 22.59 7.00
C GLU A 174 -6.77 23.07 5.56
N ASP A 175 -5.66 23.51 4.96
CA ASP A 175 -5.67 24.09 3.62
C ASP A 175 -5.66 22.99 2.55
N GLY A 176 -6.84 22.75 2.00
CA GLY A 176 -7.00 22.00 0.77
C GLY A 176 -6.41 22.77 -0.44
N PRO A 177 -6.69 22.32 -1.68
CA PRO A 177 -6.09 22.85 -2.93
C PRO A 177 -6.23 24.36 -3.17
N SER A 178 -6.89 25.09 -2.30
CA SER A 178 -7.09 26.55 -2.41
C SER A 178 -5.87 27.40 -2.05
N SER A 179 -4.80 26.83 -1.48
CA SER A 179 -3.55 27.55 -1.22
C SER A 179 -2.57 27.49 -2.39
N CYS A 180 -2.93 26.85 -3.50
CA CYS A 180 -2.18 26.95 -4.74
C CYS A 180 -2.34 28.39 -5.26
N ARG A 181 -1.37 29.26 -4.93
CA ARG A 181 -1.30 30.64 -5.41
C ARG A 181 -1.45 30.66 -6.93
N LYS A 182 -2.50 31.33 -7.38
CA LYS A 182 -2.53 31.91 -8.70
C LYS A 182 -1.58 33.12 -8.68
N ASP A 183 -0.30 32.88 -8.78
CA ASP A 183 0.69 33.89 -9.09
C ASP A 183 1.32 33.50 -10.43
N ALA A 184 0.64 33.82 -11.51
CA ALA A 184 1.23 33.98 -12.83
C ALA A 184 0.33 34.91 -13.61
N GLU A 185 0.60 36.20 -13.51
CA GLU A 185 0.46 37.13 -14.64
C GLU A 185 1.75 37.17 -15.44
#